data_3e2a3c94e7080249e6d63ff080b53420
#
_entry.id   3e2a3c94e7080249e6d63ff080b53420
#
_cell.length_a   1.000
_cell.length_b   1.000
_cell.length_c   1.000
_cell.angle_alpha   90.00
_cell.angle_beta   90.00
_cell.angle_gamma   90.00
#
_symmetry.space_group_name_H-M   'P 1'
#
loop_
_entity.id
_entity.type
_entity.pdbx_description
1 polymer ?
#
loop_
_entity_poly.entity_id
_entity_poly.type
_entity_poly.pdbx_seq_one_letter_code
_entity_poly.pdbx_strand_id
1 'polypeptide(L)'
;MKLGYFTMPVHPMGRDWQTTLEEDRQAIIFADELGFHDAFVGEHLTDVCENITNSMLFLATLAPVTKQIKLATGTSNLSQSHPVLVAAHAAMLDHLTGGRFIFGISPGALTCDAEVLGMLAEDRNKIFAEAINVILEIWARNPPYDIDLPDNRFKVSTAQNSNLSVGVGYLSKPLQKPYPEIVGTVLAPFSQGVIAMGERDFHPLSGNFLIDKWLKSHWENYCKGKANVGVAPKESDWRIARAIFVADDDKTAERYGRTDPKSPYAFYHSQFHAKLSKSNRLGLFKEYKEQPDAEITHDYMMDRLVLHGGVDKVVDQILKLRETAGPFGEIVYPGMDWVDEKLARRSMQLMAEEVMPRVNAAIGQ
;
A
#
# COMPACT_ATOMS: atom_id res chain seq x y z
N MET A 1 -10.40 12.13 9.97
CA MET A 1 -9.51 11.46 8.97
C MET A 1 -8.38 10.78 9.71
N LYS A 2 -7.98 9.56 9.31
CA LYS A 2 -6.91 8.78 9.92
C LYS A 2 -5.57 9.09 9.28
N LEU A 3 -4.46 8.74 9.97
CA LEU A 3 -3.10 8.81 9.48
C LEU A 3 -2.53 7.40 9.44
N GLY A 4 -2.21 6.90 8.25
CA GLY A 4 -1.53 5.64 8.01
C GLY A 4 -0.06 5.85 7.66
N TYR A 5 0.71 4.77 7.64
CA TYR A 5 2.10 4.71 7.23
C TYR A 5 2.28 3.73 6.07
N PHE A 6 3.25 3.97 5.21
CA PHE A 6 3.63 3.04 4.16
C PHE A 6 5.15 2.93 4.13
N THR A 7 5.70 1.73 4.27
CA THR A 7 7.13 1.53 4.08
C THR A 7 7.41 0.77 2.80
N MET A 8 8.10 1.41 1.94
CA MET A 8 8.83 0.96 0.78
C MET A 8 9.73 2.12 0.36
N PRO A 9 10.59 2.60 1.27
CA PRO A 9 11.51 3.67 0.94
C PRO A 9 12.49 3.15 -0.10
N VAL A 10 12.88 4.02 -1.02
CA VAL A 10 13.93 3.69 -1.97
C VAL A 10 15.27 3.99 -1.31
N HIS A 11 15.91 2.97 -0.77
CA HIS A 11 17.25 3.11 -0.20
C HIS A 11 18.30 3.25 -1.31
N PRO A 12 19.31 4.12 -1.15
CA PRO A 12 20.41 4.18 -2.09
C PRO A 12 21.13 2.83 -2.22
N MET A 13 21.51 2.48 -3.46
CA MET A 13 22.32 1.28 -3.71
C MET A 13 23.59 1.29 -2.86
N GLY A 14 23.93 0.15 -2.27
CA GLY A 14 25.14 -0.01 -1.44
C GLY A 14 24.91 0.28 0.05
N ARG A 15 23.72 0.66 0.48
CA ARG A 15 23.37 0.64 1.89
C ARG A 15 23.32 -0.81 2.40
N ASP A 16 23.76 -1.01 3.63
CA ASP A 16 23.72 -2.33 4.26
C ASP A 16 22.27 -2.79 4.46
N TRP A 17 21.95 -3.99 3.99
CA TRP A 17 20.59 -4.53 4.00
C TRP A 17 20.05 -4.73 5.41
N GLN A 18 20.87 -5.23 6.33
CA GLN A 18 20.43 -5.41 7.72
C GLN A 18 20.07 -4.06 8.37
N THR A 19 20.87 -3.04 8.10
CA THR A 19 20.64 -1.68 8.62
C THR A 19 19.34 -1.10 8.07
N THR A 20 19.08 -1.21 6.77
CA THR A 20 17.87 -0.65 6.16
C THR A 20 16.60 -1.39 6.59
N LEU A 21 16.65 -2.72 6.73
CA LEU A 21 15.53 -3.48 7.30
C LEU A 21 15.22 -3.06 8.74
N GLU A 22 16.24 -2.77 9.56
CA GLU A 22 16.01 -2.31 10.93
C GLU A 22 15.49 -0.87 10.96
N GLU A 23 15.94 0.02 10.08
CA GLU A 23 15.38 1.38 9.95
C GLU A 23 13.89 1.33 9.61
N ASP A 24 13.49 0.51 8.63
CA ASP A 24 12.09 0.33 8.25
C ASP A 24 11.26 -0.23 9.40
N ARG A 25 11.83 -1.16 10.16
CA ARG A 25 11.19 -1.72 11.34
C ARG A 25 11.00 -0.66 12.44
N GLN A 26 12.03 0.14 12.70
CA GLN A 26 11.98 1.22 13.69
C GLN A 26 11.02 2.33 13.28
N ALA A 27 10.87 2.61 11.99
CA ALA A 27 9.92 3.59 11.50
C ALA A 27 8.45 3.18 11.80
N ILE A 28 8.11 1.89 11.64
CA ILE A 28 6.77 1.38 11.96
C ILE A 28 6.55 1.33 13.48
N ILE A 29 7.55 0.96 14.28
CA ILE A 29 7.46 1.01 15.75
C ILE A 29 7.20 2.44 16.21
N PHE A 30 7.90 3.40 15.65
CA PHE A 30 7.71 4.81 15.96
C PHE A 30 6.33 5.32 15.49
N ALA A 31 5.83 4.86 14.33
CA ALA A 31 4.46 5.16 13.90
C ALA A 31 3.40 4.62 14.88
N ASP A 32 3.60 3.40 15.45
CA ASP A 32 2.76 2.85 16.50
C ASP A 32 2.76 3.72 17.76
N GLU A 33 3.94 4.18 18.20
CA GLU A 33 4.10 5.08 19.35
C GLU A 33 3.39 6.42 19.16
N LEU A 34 3.39 6.95 17.93
CA LEU A 34 2.71 8.18 17.55
C LEU A 34 1.20 8.03 17.30
N GLY A 35 0.66 6.81 17.35
CA GLY A 35 -0.76 6.57 17.16
C GLY A 35 -1.23 6.53 15.70
N PHE A 36 -0.35 6.22 14.76
CA PHE A 36 -0.75 5.95 13.39
C PHE A 36 -1.74 4.78 13.34
N HIS A 37 -2.68 4.83 12.41
CA HIS A 37 -3.77 3.86 12.34
C HIS A 37 -3.32 2.51 11.79
N ASP A 38 -2.57 2.52 10.69
CA ASP A 38 -2.04 1.34 10.04
C ASP A 38 -0.66 1.59 9.41
N ALA A 39 0.04 0.49 9.07
CA ALA A 39 1.30 0.52 8.37
C ALA A 39 1.30 -0.55 7.27
N PHE A 40 1.41 -0.10 6.03
CA PHE A 40 1.52 -0.93 4.85
C PHE A 40 2.98 -1.23 4.53
N VAL A 41 3.31 -2.48 4.26
CA VAL A 41 4.65 -2.94 3.91
C VAL A 41 4.63 -3.53 2.49
N GLY A 42 5.39 -2.90 1.58
CA GLY A 42 5.56 -3.38 0.21
C GLY A 42 6.53 -4.57 0.12
N GLU A 43 6.58 -5.20 -1.06
CA GLU A 43 7.53 -6.28 -1.34
C GLU A 43 7.98 -6.30 -2.80
N HIS A 44 9.29 -6.51 -3.00
CA HIS A 44 9.90 -6.78 -4.31
C HIS A 44 10.98 -7.84 -4.19
N LEU A 45 11.05 -8.75 -5.16
CA LEU A 45 12.06 -9.81 -5.19
C LEU A 45 13.39 -9.32 -5.78
N THR A 46 13.34 -8.39 -6.72
CA THR A 46 14.47 -8.01 -7.59
C THR A 46 14.85 -6.54 -7.50
N ASP A 47 14.36 -5.80 -6.51
CA ASP A 47 14.71 -4.40 -6.29
C ASP A 47 15.54 -4.24 -5.01
N VAL A 48 16.85 -4.07 -5.16
CA VAL A 48 17.76 -3.90 -4.03
C VAL A 48 17.54 -2.59 -3.27
N CYS A 49 16.89 -1.61 -3.89
CA CYS A 49 16.56 -0.32 -3.26
C CYS A 49 15.24 -0.37 -2.48
N GLU A 50 14.33 -1.28 -2.86
CA GLU A 50 13.07 -1.56 -2.17
C GLU A 50 13.14 -3.00 -1.63
N ASN A 51 13.98 -3.22 -0.64
CA ASN A 51 14.63 -4.46 -0.30
C ASN A 51 13.87 -5.42 0.62
N ILE A 52 12.59 -5.19 0.88
CA ILE A 52 11.72 -6.13 1.59
C ILE A 52 11.18 -7.14 0.57
N THR A 53 11.66 -8.38 0.65
CA THR A 53 11.32 -9.43 -0.32
C THR A 53 10.04 -10.19 0.02
N ASN A 54 9.56 -10.09 1.26
CA ASN A 54 8.28 -10.67 1.70
C ASN A 54 7.69 -9.84 2.82
N SER A 55 6.57 -9.19 2.54
CA SER A 55 5.89 -8.29 3.47
C SER A 55 5.35 -9.01 4.71
N MET A 56 4.79 -10.22 4.56
CA MET A 56 4.26 -10.97 5.71
C MET A 56 5.36 -11.43 6.67
N LEU A 57 6.52 -11.84 6.14
CA LEU A 57 7.67 -12.21 6.95
C LEU A 57 8.19 -11.03 7.75
N PHE A 58 8.29 -9.86 7.11
CA PHE A 58 8.69 -8.62 7.77
C PHE A 58 7.68 -8.19 8.84
N LEU A 59 6.39 -8.20 8.53
CA LEU A 59 5.31 -7.86 9.48
C LEU A 59 5.28 -8.78 10.69
N ALA A 60 5.64 -10.06 10.55
CA ALA A 60 5.71 -10.98 11.69
C ALA A 60 6.73 -10.52 12.74
N THR A 61 7.81 -9.82 12.35
CA THR A 61 8.78 -9.25 13.30
C THR A 61 8.24 -8.05 14.07
N LEU A 62 7.19 -7.40 13.56
CA LEU A 62 6.55 -6.23 14.16
C LEU A 62 5.39 -6.61 15.10
N ALA A 63 4.77 -7.77 14.90
CA ALA A 63 3.63 -8.21 15.69
C ALA A 63 3.87 -8.16 17.21
N PRO A 64 5.02 -8.63 17.77
CA PRO A 64 5.28 -8.63 19.20
C PRO A 64 5.75 -7.28 19.77
N VAL A 65 6.16 -6.33 18.93
CA VAL A 65 6.78 -5.05 19.35
C VAL A 65 5.89 -3.84 19.10
N THR A 66 4.75 -4.01 18.43
CA THR A 66 3.72 -2.99 18.22
C THR A 66 2.45 -3.31 19.01
N LYS A 67 1.68 -2.28 19.39
CA LYS A 67 0.53 -2.42 20.31
C LYS A 67 -0.83 -2.19 19.65
N GLN A 68 -0.97 -1.13 18.86
CA GLN A 68 -2.25 -0.66 18.34
C GLN A 68 -2.29 -0.54 16.81
N ILE A 69 -1.17 -0.21 16.18
CA ILE A 69 -1.11 -0.04 14.72
C ILE A 69 -1.53 -1.32 14.01
N LYS A 70 -2.38 -1.20 13.02
CA LYS A 70 -2.70 -2.32 12.15
C LYS A 70 -1.52 -2.58 11.21
N LEU A 71 -1.20 -3.82 11.00
CA LEU A 71 -0.08 -4.25 10.18
C LEU A 71 -0.59 -4.79 8.85
N ALA A 72 -0.22 -4.14 7.75
CA ALA A 72 -0.79 -4.38 6.44
C ALA A 72 0.27 -4.79 5.41
N THR A 73 -0.03 -5.78 4.57
CA THR A 73 0.74 -5.97 3.34
C THR A 73 0.44 -4.85 2.35
N GLY A 74 1.45 -4.29 1.70
CA GLY A 74 1.31 -3.12 0.83
C GLY A 74 2.05 -3.23 -0.50
N THR A 75 1.96 -4.40 -1.20
CA THR A 75 0.96 -5.47 -1.14
C THR A 75 1.58 -6.86 -1.11
N SER A 76 0.78 -7.87 -0.78
CA SER A 76 1.11 -9.25 -1.14
C SER A 76 0.78 -9.46 -2.62
N ASN A 77 1.77 -9.91 -3.40
CA ASN A 77 1.67 -10.06 -4.85
C ASN A 77 1.10 -11.44 -5.21
N LEU A 78 -0.23 -11.57 -5.27
CA LEU A 78 -0.92 -12.86 -5.36
C LEU A 78 -0.62 -13.66 -6.62
N SER A 79 -0.15 -13.02 -7.69
CA SER A 79 0.25 -13.75 -8.90
C SER A 79 1.56 -14.54 -8.72
N GLN A 80 2.35 -14.20 -7.69
CA GLN A 80 3.72 -14.70 -7.49
C GLN A 80 3.79 -15.91 -6.56
N SER A 81 2.66 -16.32 -5.96
CA SER A 81 2.62 -17.42 -5.00
C SER A 81 1.36 -18.25 -5.13
N HIS A 82 1.44 -19.53 -4.76
CA HIS A 82 0.27 -20.40 -4.73
C HIS A 82 -0.75 -19.91 -3.67
N PRO A 83 -2.05 -19.74 -4.00
CA PRO A 83 -3.04 -19.15 -3.09
C PRO A 83 -3.20 -19.89 -1.76
N VAL A 84 -2.98 -21.21 -1.71
CA VAL A 84 -2.99 -21.98 -0.45
C VAL A 84 -1.92 -21.49 0.52
N LEU A 85 -0.70 -21.21 0.04
CA LEU A 85 0.39 -20.71 0.89
C LEU A 85 0.07 -19.30 1.39
N VAL A 86 -0.43 -18.44 0.49
CA VAL A 86 -0.81 -17.07 0.86
C VAL A 86 -1.94 -17.09 1.90
N ALA A 87 -2.99 -17.89 1.69
CA ALA A 87 -4.10 -18.02 2.63
C ALA A 87 -3.64 -18.51 4.02
N ALA A 88 -2.72 -19.49 4.06
CA ALA A 88 -2.19 -20.02 5.32
C ALA A 88 -1.30 -19.00 6.05
N HIS A 89 -0.42 -18.31 5.33
CA HIS A 89 0.47 -17.31 5.91
C HIS A 89 -0.31 -16.07 6.40
N ALA A 90 -1.27 -15.59 5.63
CA ALA A 90 -2.13 -14.47 6.02
C ALA A 90 -2.97 -14.81 7.28
N ALA A 91 -3.54 -16.02 7.33
CA ALA A 91 -4.27 -16.48 8.51
C ALA A 91 -3.36 -16.55 9.75
N MET A 92 -2.15 -17.08 9.60
CA MET A 92 -1.18 -17.16 10.71
C MET A 92 -0.78 -15.77 11.19
N LEU A 93 -0.50 -14.85 10.26
CA LEU A 93 -0.13 -13.47 10.59
C LEU A 93 -1.27 -12.73 11.30
N ASP A 94 -2.52 -12.96 10.90
CA ASP A 94 -3.68 -12.41 11.57
C ASP A 94 -3.79 -12.85 13.04
N HIS A 95 -3.50 -14.12 13.34
CA HIS A 95 -3.38 -14.61 14.71
C HIS A 95 -2.18 -14.02 15.46
N LEU A 96 -1.00 -13.93 14.84
CA LEU A 96 0.20 -13.34 15.46
C LEU A 96 0.01 -11.88 15.83
N THR A 97 -0.75 -11.13 15.02
CA THR A 97 -1.06 -9.72 15.26
C THR A 97 -2.26 -9.50 16.20
N GLY A 98 -2.93 -10.58 16.62
CA GLY A 98 -4.14 -10.50 17.45
C GLY A 98 -5.32 -9.80 16.73
N GLY A 99 -5.46 -10.01 15.41
CA GLY A 99 -6.52 -9.41 14.60
C GLY A 99 -6.24 -7.97 14.13
N ARG A 100 -4.99 -7.51 14.20
CA ARG A 100 -4.56 -6.21 13.67
C ARG A 100 -4.05 -6.29 12.22
N PHE A 101 -4.19 -7.44 11.57
CA PHE A 101 -3.71 -7.63 10.21
C PHE A 101 -4.70 -7.04 9.18
N ILE A 102 -4.16 -6.36 8.16
CA ILE A 102 -4.87 -5.94 6.95
C ILE A 102 -4.23 -6.67 5.76
N PHE A 103 -5.05 -7.31 4.95
CA PHE A 103 -4.58 -8.04 3.79
C PHE A 103 -4.58 -7.16 2.54
N GLY A 104 -3.47 -6.44 2.32
CA GLY A 104 -3.25 -5.66 1.12
C GLY A 104 -2.79 -6.54 -0.04
N ILE A 105 -3.44 -6.44 -1.19
CA ILE A 105 -3.27 -7.36 -2.32
C ILE A 105 -3.06 -6.64 -3.65
N SER A 106 -2.25 -7.23 -4.54
CA SER A 106 -2.10 -6.78 -5.92
C SER A 106 -1.67 -7.91 -6.86
N PRO A 107 -1.71 -7.68 -8.18
CA PRO A 107 -1.16 -8.61 -9.15
C PRO A 107 0.38 -8.57 -9.25
N GLY A 108 1.06 -7.65 -8.56
CA GLY A 108 2.48 -7.39 -8.73
C GLY A 108 2.80 -6.53 -9.96
N ALA A 109 3.50 -5.42 -9.74
CA ALA A 109 3.75 -4.40 -10.78
C ALA A 109 5.14 -4.50 -11.43
N LEU A 110 6.16 -4.96 -10.68
CA LEU A 110 7.54 -4.98 -11.15
C LEU A 110 7.77 -6.10 -12.18
N THR A 111 8.19 -5.71 -13.37
CA THR A 111 8.37 -6.65 -14.49
C THR A 111 9.53 -7.62 -14.26
N CYS A 112 10.60 -7.16 -13.58
CA CYS A 112 11.75 -8.00 -13.26
C CYS A 112 11.38 -9.12 -12.28
N ASP A 113 10.48 -8.88 -11.33
CA ASP A 113 9.94 -9.94 -10.46
C ASP A 113 9.18 -11.00 -11.27
N ALA A 114 8.41 -10.57 -12.26
CA ALA A 114 7.71 -11.50 -13.15
C ALA A 114 8.70 -12.28 -14.05
N GLU A 115 9.80 -11.64 -14.47
CA GLU A 115 10.83 -12.29 -15.28
C GLU A 115 11.55 -13.40 -14.52
N VAL A 116 12.02 -13.12 -13.31
CA VAL A 116 12.74 -14.10 -12.48
C VAL A 116 11.86 -15.30 -12.10
N LEU A 117 10.55 -15.09 -12.04
CA LEU A 117 9.56 -16.14 -11.79
C LEU A 117 9.08 -16.86 -13.06
N GLY A 118 9.60 -16.50 -14.25
CA GLY A 118 9.18 -17.09 -15.53
C GLY A 118 7.77 -16.70 -15.97
N MET A 119 7.25 -15.57 -15.50
CA MET A 119 5.84 -15.17 -15.68
C MET A 119 5.63 -14.00 -16.65
N LEU A 120 6.63 -13.64 -17.47
CA LEU A 120 6.53 -12.49 -18.38
C LEU A 120 5.37 -12.61 -19.39
N ALA A 121 5.07 -13.83 -19.84
CA ALA A 121 4.01 -14.10 -20.81
C ALA A 121 2.63 -14.30 -20.15
N GLU A 122 2.55 -14.32 -18.84
CA GLU A 122 1.32 -14.58 -18.10
C GLU A 122 0.48 -13.31 -17.89
N ASP A 123 -0.85 -13.47 -17.94
CA ASP A 123 -1.76 -12.42 -17.48
C ASP A 123 -1.83 -12.40 -15.95
N ARG A 124 -0.99 -11.58 -15.33
CA ARG A 124 -0.89 -11.45 -13.86
C ARG A 124 -2.19 -10.94 -13.24
N ASN A 125 -2.98 -10.13 -13.95
CA ASN A 125 -4.27 -9.68 -13.44
C ASN A 125 -5.27 -10.84 -13.36
N LYS A 126 -5.26 -11.73 -14.36
CA LYS A 126 -6.08 -12.94 -14.35
C LYS A 126 -5.66 -13.88 -13.21
N ILE A 127 -4.35 -14.14 -13.06
CA ILE A 127 -3.82 -14.97 -11.96
C ILE A 127 -4.21 -14.40 -10.59
N PHE A 128 -4.08 -13.08 -10.42
CA PHE A 128 -4.49 -12.37 -9.21
C PHE A 128 -5.97 -12.59 -8.88
N ALA A 129 -6.87 -12.44 -9.88
CA ALA A 129 -8.30 -12.64 -9.69
C ALA A 129 -8.64 -14.11 -9.35
N GLU A 130 -7.98 -15.06 -10.01
CA GLU A 130 -8.09 -16.48 -9.71
C GLU A 130 -7.62 -16.80 -8.28
N ALA A 131 -6.47 -16.28 -7.88
CA ALA A 131 -5.87 -16.55 -6.58
C ALA A 131 -6.72 -16.02 -5.42
N ILE A 132 -7.20 -14.76 -5.50
CA ILE A 132 -8.02 -14.21 -4.42
C ILE A 132 -9.35 -14.96 -4.25
N ASN A 133 -9.96 -15.42 -5.35
CA ASN A 133 -11.16 -16.23 -5.27
C ASN A 133 -10.91 -17.54 -4.52
N VAL A 134 -9.80 -18.22 -4.79
CA VAL A 134 -9.42 -19.46 -4.09
C VAL A 134 -9.10 -19.19 -2.63
N ILE A 135 -8.41 -18.09 -2.30
CA ILE A 135 -8.12 -17.70 -0.91
C ILE A 135 -9.41 -17.53 -0.10
N LEU A 136 -10.39 -16.81 -0.65
CA LEU A 136 -11.68 -16.60 0.03
C LEU A 136 -12.45 -17.92 0.22
N GLU A 137 -12.45 -18.81 -0.76
CA GLU A 137 -13.05 -20.13 -0.65
C GLU A 137 -12.36 -20.98 0.43
N ILE A 138 -11.02 -20.95 0.52
CA ILE A 138 -10.28 -21.61 1.59
C ILE A 138 -10.74 -21.09 2.95
N TRP A 139 -10.91 -19.79 3.11
CA TRP A 139 -11.33 -19.22 4.39
C TRP A 139 -12.80 -19.47 4.72
N ALA A 140 -13.68 -19.60 3.71
CA ALA A 140 -15.10 -19.86 3.88
C ALA A 140 -15.43 -21.32 4.13
N ARG A 141 -14.75 -22.27 3.46
CA ARG A 141 -15.08 -23.71 3.50
C ARG A 141 -14.39 -24.44 4.66
N ASN A 142 -14.91 -25.62 4.99
CA ASN A 142 -14.32 -26.56 5.93
C ASN A 142 -13.75 -27.79 5.21
N PRO A 143 -12.77 -28.51 5.81
CA PRO A 143 -12.26 -29.74 5.23
C PRO A 143 -13.31 -30.90 5.25
N PRO A 144 -13.17 -31.90 4.38
CA PRO A 144 -12.17 -31.97 3.32
C PRO A 144 -12.42 -30.92 2.24
N TYR A 145 -11.35 -30.26 1.79
CA TYR A 145 -11.48 -29.26 0.73
C TYR A 145 -11.60 -29.95 -0.63
N ASP A 146 -12.45 -29.39 -1.47
CA ASP A 146 -12.57 -29.67 -2.88
C ASP A 146 -13.00 -28.37 -3.58
N ILE A 147 -12.00 -27.56 -3.97
CA ILE A 147 -12.17 -26.24 -4.57
C ILE A 147 -11.68 -26.32 -6.02
N ASP A 148 -12.63 -26.39 -6.94
CA ASP A 148 -12.42 -26.36 -8.39
C ASP A 148 -13.38 -25.31 -8.96
N LEU A 149 -12.89 -24.07 -9.07
CA LEU A 149 -13.68 -22.94 -9.56
C LEU A 149 -13.65 -22.89 -11.10
N PRO A 150 -14.77 -22.54 -11.75
CA PRO A 150 -14.80 -22.38 -13.21
C PRO A 150 -13.71 -21.42 -13.71
N ASP A 151 -13.03 -21.80 -14.79
CA ASP A 151 -11.97 -21.02 -15.44
C ASP A 151 -10.81 -20.59 -14.52
N ASN A 152 -10.60 -21.31 -13.42
CA ASN A 152 -9.53 -21.08 -12.45
C ASN A 152 -8.41 -22.12 -12.59
N ARG A 153 -7.16 -21.67 -12.65
CA ARG A 153 -5.98 -22.55 -12.75
C ARG A 153 -5.66 -23.31 -11.46
N PHE A 154 -6.11 -22.78 -10.32
CA PHE A 154 -5.80 -23.33 -9.01
C PHE A 154 -6.89 -24.26 -8.54
N LYS A 155 -6.50 -25.52 -8.30
CA LYS A 155 -7.38 -26.55 -7.70
C LYS A 155 -6.84 -26.91 -6.33
N VAL A 156 -7.70 -26.97 -5.33
CA VAL A 156 -7.33 -27.29 -3.95
C VAL A 156 -8.16 -28.45 -3.45
N SER A 157 -7.51 -29.56 -3.16
CA SER A 157 -8.19 -30.73 -2.60
C SER A 157 -7.40 -31.33 -1.44
N THR A 158 -8.08 -31.79 -0.42
CA THR A 158 -7.54 -32.61 0.66
C THR A 158 -8.27 -33.95 0.77
N ALA A 159 -9.11 -34.30 -0.21
CA ALA A 159 -10.01 -35.44 -0.13
C ALA A 159 -9.31 -36.81 0.00
N GLN A 160 -8.14 -36.96 -0.65
CA GLN A 160 -7.44 -38.25 -0.70
C GLN A 160 -6.55 -38.53 0.52
N ASN A 161 -5.94 -37.49 1.12
CA ASN A 161 -4.89 -37.64 2.11
C ASN A 161 -5.23 -36.98 3.46
N SER A 162 -6.47 -36.56 3.68
CA SER A 162 -6.88 -36.01 4.97
C SER A 162 -7.09 -37.11 6.00
N ASN A 163 -6.69 -36.80 7.23
CA ASN A 163 -7.06 -37.56 8.40
C ASN A 163 -7.58 -36.57 9.46
N LEU A 164 -8.85 -36.23 9.33
CA LEU A 164 -9.46 -35.15 10.11
C LEU A 164 -9.52 -35.45 11.61
N SER A 165 -9.52 -36.74 11.98
CA SER A 165 -9.55 -37.17 13.39
C SER A 165 -8.27 -36.80 14.16
N VAL A 166 -7.15 -36.58 13.45
CA VAL A 166 -5.86 -36.16 14.02
C VAL A 166 -5.41 -34.80 13.51
N GLY A 167 -6.32 -34.04 12.90
CA GLY A 167 -6.06 -32.66 12.48
C GLY A 167 -5.35 -32.50 11.12
N VAL A 168 -5.17 -33.59 10.36
CA VAL A 168 -4.53 -33.51 9.01
C VAL A 168 -5.57 -33.22 7.95
N GLY A 169 -5.31 -32.19 7.11
CA GLY A 169 -6.20 -31.74 6.05
C GLY A 169 -6.93 -30.42 6.36
N TYR A 170 -6.69 -29.82 7.52
CA TYR A 170 -7.20 -28.51 7.87
C TYR A 170 -6.28 -27.40 7.34
N LEU A 171 -6.86 -26.38 6.70
CA LEU A 171 -6.20 -25.11 6.39
C LEU A 171 -6.61 -24.07 7.45
N SER A 172 -5.62 -23.35 7.99
CA SER A 172 -5.86 -22.35 9.04
C SER A 172 -6.79 -21.24 8.54
N LYS A 173 -7.66 -20.78 9.43
CA LYS A 173 -8.58 -19.67 9.18
C LYS A 173 -8.06 -18.41 9.86
N PRO A 174 -8.32 -17.21 9.30
CA PRO A 174 -8.04 -15.96 9.99
C PRO A 174 -8.78 -15.87 11.34
N LEU A 175 -8.21 -15.08 12.26
CA LEU A 175 -8.84 -14.72 13.52
C LEU A 175 -10.05 -13.80 13.27
N GLN A 176 -9.86 -12.79 12.40
CA GLN A 176 -10.90 -11.86 11.98
C GLN A 176 -11.96 -12.57 11.11
N LYS A 177 -13.23 -12.16 11.23
CA LYS A 177 -14.35 -12.77 10.52
C LYS A 177 -15.10 -11.77 9.64
N PRO A 178 -15.48 -12.14 8.43
CA PRO A 178 -15.23 -13.45 7.78
C PRO A 178 -13.76 -13.64 7.37
N TYR A 179 -12.99 -12.55 7.23
CA TYR A 179 -11.56 -12.48 6.92
C TYR A 179 -11.03 -11.10 7.32
N PRO A 180 -9.69 -10.88 7.33
CA PRO A 180 -9.11 -9.54 7.54
C PRO A 180 -9.61 -8.54 6.52
N GLU A 181 -9.62 -7.25 6.88
CA GLU A 181 -9.85 -6.18 5.91
C GLU A 181 -8.97 -6.39 4.68
N ILE A 182 -9.55 -6.33 3.48
CA ILE A 182 -8.83 -6.47 2.21
C ILE A 182 -8.67 -5.11 1.57
N VAL A 183 -7.41 -4.74 1.25
CA VAL A 183 -7.06 -3.48 0.61
C VAL A 183 -6.41 -3.76 -0.74
N GLY A 184 -6.86 -3.08 -1.79
CA GLY A 184 -6.23 -3.13 -3.11
C GLY A 184 -5.53 -1.82 -3.44
N THR A 185 -4.27 -1.88 -3.91
CA THR A 185 -3.58 -0.68 -4.40
C THR A 185 -4.02 -0.31 -5.80
N VAL A 186 -4.17 0.99 -6.05
CA VAL A 186 -4.62 1.54 -7.32
C VAL A 186 -3.63 2.61 -7.79
N LEU A 187 -3.05 2.41 -8.98
CA LEU A 187 -2.01 3.28 -9.53
C LEU A 187 -2.44 4.02 -10.81
N ALA A 188 -3.49 3.56 -11.49
CA ALA A 188 -3.88 4.12 -12.78
C ALA A 188 -5.18 4.92 -12.70
N PRO A 189 -5.29 6.08 -13.37
CA PRO A 189 -6.55 6.81 -13.50
C PRO A 189 -7.66 5.92 -14.07
N PHE A 190 -8.90 6.14 -13.65
CA PHE A 190 -10.10 5.46 -14.15
C PHE A 190 -10.07 3.92 -14.05
N SER A 191 -9.26 3.37 -13.13
CA SER A 191 -9.13 1.92 -12.97
C SER A 191 -10.47 1.22 -12.77
N GLN A 192 -10.81 0.31 -13.68
CA GLN A 192 -12.03 -0.50 -13.57
C GLN A 192 -11.96 -1.53 -12.44
N GLY A 193 -10.75 -1.91 -12.02
CA GLY A 193 -10.54 -2.76 -10.83
C GLY A 193 -11.13 -2.20 -9.55
N VAL A 194 -11.24 -0.86 -9.45
CA VAL A 194 -11.86 -0.20 -8.29
C VAL A 194 -13.37 -0.45 -8.20
N ILE A 195 -14.05 -0.63 -9.34
CA ILE A 195 -15.47 -1.03 -9.35
C ILE A 195 -15.62 -2.41 -8.70
N ALA A 196 -14.79 -3.37 -9.15
CA ALA A 196 -14.79 -4.72 -8.56
C ALA A 196 -14.41 -4.72 -7.07
N MET A 197 -13.53 -3.81 -6.63
CA MET A 197 -13.26 -3.60 -5.18
C MET A 197 -14.52 -3.17 -4.44
N GLY A 198 -15.25 -2.17 -4.96
CA GLY A 198 -16.51 -1.71 -4.37
C GLY A 198 -17.58 -2.80 -4.27
N GLU A 199 -17.71 -3.63 -5.31
CA GLU A 199 -18.64 -4.77 -5.34
C GLU A 199 -18.31 -5.84 -4.29
N ARG A 200 -17.02 -6.02 -3.97
CA ARG A 200 -16.52 -7.07 -3.06
C ARG A 200 -16.24 -6.56 -1.64
N ASP A 201 -16.51 -5.32 -1.33
CA ASP A 201 -16.16 -4.67 -0.06
C ASP A 201 -14.64 -4.71 0.21
N PHE A 202 -13.83 -4.55 -0.84
CA PHE A 202 -12.40 -4.36 -0.76
C PHE A 202 -12.09 -2.86 -0.82
N HIS A 203 -11.19 -2.37 0.02
CA HIS A 203 -10.95 -0.96 0.16
C HIS A 203 -9.82 -0.47 -0.75
N PRO A 204 -9.98 0.61 -1.51
CA PRO A 204 -8.92 1.11 -2.37
C PRO A 204 -7.88 1.93 -1.59
N LEU A 205 -6.60 1.71 -1.89
CA LEU A 205 -5.48 2.57 -1.54
C LEU A 205 -4.94 3.19 -2.82
N SER A 206 -5.20 4.48 -3.03
CA SER A 206 -4.66 5.24 -4.15
C SER A 206 -3.18 5.52 -3.93
N GLY A 207 -2.34 5.06 -4.85
CA GLY A 207 -0.89 5.11 -4.71
C GLY A 207 -0.33 6.53 -4.81
N ASN A 208 0.87 6.70 -4.26
CA ASN A 208 1.59 7.97 -4.13
C ASN A 208 1.99 8.65 -5.46
N PHE A 209 1.80 7.98 -6.60
CA PHE A 209 2.26 8.45 -7.91
C PHE A 209 1.19 9.16 -8.74
N LEU A 210 -0.07 9.12 -8.30
CA LEU A 210 -1.16 9.70 -9.06
C LEU A 210 -1.29 11.19 -8.72
N ILE A 211 -1.31 12.05 -9.76
CA ILE A 211 -1.58 13.47 -9.55
C ILE A 211 -3.02 13.68 -9.05
N ASP A 212 -3.22 14.72 -8.27
CA ASP A 212 -4.44 14.94 -7.47
C ASP A 212 -5.74 14.86 -8.26
N LYS A 213 -5.78 15.44 -9.45
CA LYS A 213 -6.99 15.50 -10.28
C LYS A 213 -7.53 14.13 -10.70
N TRP A 214 -6.67 13.09 -10.77
CA TRP A 214 -7.08 11.75 -11.18
C TRP A 214 -7.58 10.91 -10.03
N LEU A 215 -7.25 11.27 -8.79
CA LEU A 215 -7.68 10.56 -7.60
C LEU A 215 -9.20 10.44 -7.50
N LYS A 216 -9.92 11.49 -7.88
CA LYS A 216 -11.38 11.51 -7.89
C LYS A 216 -11.99 10.34 -8.69
N SER A 217 -11.33 9.91 -9.77
CA SER A 217 -11.79 8.78 -10.59
C SER A 217 -11.83 7.46 -9.83
N HIS A 218 -10.97 7.30 -8.80
CA HIS A 218 -10.99 6.11 -7.94
C HIS A 218 -12.22 6.10 -7.03
N TRP A 219 -12.52 7.25 -6.40
CA TRP A 219 -13.72 7.36 -5.57
C TRP A 219 -15.00 7.15 -6.38
N GLU A 220 -15.10 7.77 -7.55
CA GLU A 220 -16.26 7.61 -8.44
C GLU A 220 -16.47 6.14 -8.85
N ASN A 221 -15.39 5.43 -9.20
CA ASN A 221 -15.46 4.01 -9.54
C ASN A 221 -15.78 3.13 -8.33
N TYR A 222 -15.25 3.46 -7.14
CA TYR A 222 -15.61 2.76 -5.91
C TYR A 222 -17.11 2.91 -5.60
N CYS A 223 -17.64 4.14 -5.69
CA CYS A 223 -19.06 4.41 -5.53
C CYS A 223 -19.95 3.61 -6.51
N LYS A 224 -19.52 3.49 -7.78
CA LYS A 224 -20.21 2.63 -8.76
C LYS A 224 -20.26 1.18 -8.32
N GLY A 225 -19.11 0.64 -7.88
CA GLY A 225 -19.04 -0.75 -7.40
C GLY A 225 -19.96 -0.98 -6.20
N LYS A 226 -19.95 -0.08 -5.22
CA LYS A 226 -20.88 -0.14 -4.08
C LYS A 226 -22.34 -0.06 -4.51
N ALA A 227 -22.67 0.82 -5.44
CA ALA A 227 -24.03 0.96 -5.97
C ALA A 227 -24.51 -0.32 -6.67
N ASN A 228 -23.63 -1.01 -7.42
CA ASN A 228 -23.96 -2.28 -8.10
C ASN A 228 -24.46 -3.36 -7.13
N VAL A 229 -24.03 -3.32 -5.88
CA VAL A 229 -24.44 -4.29 -4.84
C VAL A 229 -25.37 -3.67 -3.79
N GLY A 230 -25.87 -2.45 -4.00
CA GLY A 230 -26.85 -1.80 -3.14
C GLY A 230 -26.28 -1.36 -1.78
N VAL A 231 -24.97 -1.13 -1.66
CA VAL A 231 -24.29 -0.70 -0.44
C VAL A 231 -23.83 0.75 -0.57
N ALA A 232 -24.00 1.55 0.47
CA ALA A 232 -23.48 2.92 0.47
C ALA A 232 -21.96 2.93 0.69
N PRO A 233 -21.21 3.73 -0.11
CA PRO A 233 -19.77 3.90 0.13
C PRO A 233 -19.53 4.71 1.40
N LYS A 234 -18.41 4.44 2.09
CA LYS A 234 -17.98 5.21 3.26
C LYS A 234 -16.63 5.87 2.95
N GLU A 235 -16.46 7.12 3.37
CA GLU A 235 -15.19 7.83 3.24
C GLU A 235 -14.02 7.04 3.89
N SER A 236 -14.30 6.37 5.02
CA SER A 236 -13.36 5.53 5.76
C SER A 236 -12.79 4.36 4.96
N ASP A 237 -13.43 3.97 3.85
CA ASP A 237 -13.01 2.85 3.03
C ASP A 237 -11.88 3.23 2.05
N TRP A 238 -11.68 4.54 1.83
CA TRP A 238 -10.73 5.02 0.85
C TRP A 238 -9.49 5.66 1.48
N ARG A 239 -8.33 5.17 1.09
CA ARG A 239 -6.99 5.64 1.48
C ARG A 239 -6.30 6.34 0.32
N ILE A 240 -5.56 7.39 0.60
CA ILE A 240 -4.67 8.07 -0.35
C ILE A 240 -3.26 8.12 0.22
N ALA A 241 -2.29 7.55 -0.48
CA ALA A 241 -0.88 7.73 -0.17
C ALA A 241 -0.35 9.02 -0.81
N ARG A 242 0.40 9.81 -0.04
CA ARG A 242 1.02 11.04 -0.52
C ARG A 242 2.34 11.30 0.19
N ALA A 243 3.41 11.54 -0.57
CA ALA A 243 4.69 11.96 -0.01
C ALA A 243 4.52 13.29 0.72
N ILE A 244 4.89 13.32 2.01
CA ILE A 244 4.71 14.50 2.87
C ILE A 244 5.99 14.70 3.67
N PHE A 245 6.47 15.93 3.74
CA PHE A 245 7.53 16.33 4.65
C PHE A 245 7.14 17.58 5.41
N VAL A 246 7.00 17.46 6.73
CA VAL A 246 6.71 18.57 7.64
C VAL A 246 7.96 18.90 8.44
N ALA A 247 8.27 20.18 8.55
CA ALA A 247 9.36 20.66 9.41
C ALA A 247 8.87 21.80 10.32
N ASP A 248 9.70 22.15 11.31
CA ASP A 248 9.41 23.26 12.23
C ASP A 248 9.43 24.63 11.52
N ASP A 249 10.03 24.70 10.32
CA ASP A 249 10.05 25.89 9.48
C ASP A 249 10.04 25.58 7.98
N ASP A 250 9.47 26.49 7.17
CA ASP A 250 9.33 26.34 5.74
C ASP A 250 10.66 26.23 4.99
N LYS A 251 11.73 26.87 5.47
CA LYS A 251 13.05 26.83 4.82
C LYS A 251 13.66 25.43 4.92
N THR A 252 13.58 24.81 6.09
CA THR A 252 14.02 23.44 6.30
C THR A 252 13.16 22.48 5.46
N ALA A 253 11.84 22.69 5.44
CA ALA A 253 10.92 21.88 4.67
C ALA A 253 11.18 21.97 3.16
N GLU A 254 11.37 23.16 2.62
CA GLU A 254 11.69 23.39 1.21
C GLU A 254 13.03 22.74 0.83
N ARG A 255 14.05 22.90 1.67
CA ARG A 255 15.36 22.33 1.41
C ARG A 255 15.32 20.80 1.43
N TYR A 256 14.87 20.20 2.54
CA TYR A 256 14.91 18.74 2.73
C TYR A 256 13.81 18.02 1.96
N GLY A 257 12.62 18.60 1.86
CA GLY A 257 11.49 17.98 1.16
C GLY A 257 11.55 18.11 -0.36
N ARG A 258 12.35 19.06 -0.92
CA ARG A 258 12.29 19.38 -2.34
C ARG A 258 13.62 19.69 -3.02
N THR A 259 14.37 20.70 -2.54
CA THR A 259 15.44 21.33 -3.34
C THR A 259 16.83 20.75 -3.13
N ASP A 260 17.10 20.07 -2.01
CA ASP A 260 18.40 19.46 -1.77
C ASP A 260 18.54 18.19 -2.63
N PRO A 261 19.55 18.11 -3.52
CA PRO A 261 19.76 16.89 -4.32
C PRO A 261 20.02 15.63 -3.49
N LYS A 262 20.41 15.78 -2.22
CA LYS A 262 20.61 14.69 -1.26
C LYS A 262 19.34 14.36 -0.46
N SER A 263 18.24 15.07 -0.72
CA SER A 263 16.94 14.79 -0.10
C SER A 263 16.48 13.38 -0.44
N PRO A 264 15.98 12.61 0.53
CA PRO A 264 15.41 11.30 0.24
C PRO A 264 14.16 11.41 -0.66
N TYR A 265 13.41 12.51 -0.59
CA TYR A 265 12.27 12.79 -1.47
C TYR A 265 12.71 13.02 -2.92
N ALA A 266 13.76 13.82 -3.12
CA ALA A 266 14.32 14.05 -4.45
C ALA A 266 14.90 12.74 -5.02
N PHE A 267 15.63 11.97 -4.22
CA PHE A 267 16.15 10.67 -4.62
C PHE A 267 15.03 9.70 -5.01
N TYR A 268 14.03 9.52 -4.14
CA TYR A 268 12.88 8.66 -4.38
C TYR A 268 12.20 8.97 -5.73
N HIS A 269 11.84 10.22 -5.97
CA HIS A 269 11.16 10.62 -7.21
C HIS A 269 12.06 10.52 -8.45
N SER A 270 13.37 10.75 -8.31
CA SER A 270 14.32 10.54 -9.41
C SER A 270 14.41 9.07 -9.82
N GLN A 271 14.42 8.14 -8.85
CA GLN A 271 14.43 6.70 -9.13
C GLN A 271 13.11 6.26 -9.81
N PHE A 272 11.98 6.74 -9.33
CA PHE A 272 10.68 6.46 -9.97
C PHE A 272 10.59 7.02 -11.38
N HIS A 273 11.04 8.25 -11.60
CA HIS A 273 11.11 8.82 -12.94
C HIS A 273 11.96 7.94 -13.88
N ALA A 274 13.13 7.51 -13.43
CA ALA A 274 14.01 6.64 -14.23
C ALA A 274 13.37 5.27 -14.53
N LYS A 275 12.78 4.60 -13.51
CA LYS A 275 12.11 3.30 -13.66
C LYS A 275 10.93 3.38 -14.64
N LEU A 276 10.09 4.41 -14.52
CA LEU A 276 8.88 4.57 -15.34
C LEU A 276 9.17 5.10 -16.75
N SER A 277 10.18 5.94 -16.92
CA SER A 277 10.67 6.36 -18.24
C SER A 277 11.18 5.17 -19.03
N LYS A 278 12.02 4.32 -18.43
CA LYS A 278 12.55 3.10 -19.08
C LYS A 278 11.44 2.13 -19.49
N SER A 279 10.35 2.05 -18.74
CA SER A 279 9.21 1.18 -19.03
C SER A 279 8.10 1.84 -19.88
N ASN A 280 8.33 3.05 -20.40
CA ASN A 280 7.36 3.84 -21.18
C ASN A 280 6.03 4.09 -20.43
N ARG A 281 6.11 4.36 -19.12
CA ARG A 281 4.95 4.53 -18.23
C ARG A 281 4.84 5.94 -17.61
N LEU A 282 5.51 6.95 -18.17
CA LEU A 282 5.40 8.35 -17.73
C LEU A 282 3.97 8.91 -17.83
N GLY A 283 3.11 8.24 -18.61
CA GLY A 283 1.69 8.59 -18.71
C GLY A 283 0.94 8.67 -17.37
N LEU A 284 1.42 7.99 -16.32
CA LEU A 284 0.86 8.05 -14.97
C LEU A 284 0.93 9.45 -14.35
N PHE A 285 1.91 10.26 -14.76
CA PHE A 285 2.15 11.62 -14.23
C PHE A 285 1.56 12.73 -15.11
N LYS A 286 0.96 12.38 -16.28
CA LYS A 286 0.42 13.38 -17.19
C LYS A 286 -0.88 13.99 -16.69
N GLU A 287 -1.01 15.31 -16.86
CA GLU A 287 -2.27 16.00 -16.56
C GLU A 287 -3.29 15.84 -17.68
N TYR A 288 -2.83 15.60 -18.91
CA TYR A 288 -3.66 15.33 -20.08
C TYR A 288 -2.93 14.36 -21.01
N LYS A 289 -3.69 13.62 -21.80
CA LYS A 289 -3.19 12.47 -22.57
C LYS A 289 -2.04 12.83 -23.52
N GLU A 290 -2.13 13.99 -24.16
CA GLU A 290 -1.17 14.47 -25.17
C GLU A 290 0.03 15.20 -24.58
N GLN A 291 0.13 15.33 -23.24
CA GLN A 291 1.27 15.99 -22.60
C GLN A 291 2.58 15.31 -23.01
N PRO A 292 3.57 16.07 -23.55
CA PRO A 292 4.84 15.50 -23.94
C PRO A 292 5.59 14.88 -22.76
N ASP A 293 6.23 13.72 -22.96
CA ASP A 293 7.04 13.08 -21.93
C ASP A 293 8.19 13.98 -21.43
N ALA A 294 8.71 14.84 -22.29
CA ALA A 294 9.76 15.78 -21.95
C ALA A 294 9.35 16.84 -20.89
N GLU A 295 8.05 17.05 -20.71
CA GLU A 295 7.53 17.94 -19.66
C GLU A 295 7.43 17.25 -18.30
N ILE A 296 7.47 15.92 -18.27
CA ILE A 296 7.43 15.12 -17.04
C ILE A 296 8.85 15.06 -16.47
N THR A 297 9.32 16.20 -16.00
CA THR A 297 10.64 16.31 -15.37
C THR A 297 10.60 15.89 -13.91
N HIS A 298 11.78 15.72 -13.31
CA HIS A 298 11.89 15.51 -11.87
C HIS A 298 11.20 16.63 -11.07
N ASP A 299 11.46 17.89 -11.42
CA ASP A 299 10.85 19.05 -10.73
C ASP A 299 9.33 19.08 -10.89
N TYR A 300 8.83 18.73 -12.08
CA TYR A 300 7.40 18.57 -12.31
C TYR A 300 6.77 17.54 -11.35
N MET A 301 7.44 16.40 -11.14
CA MET A 301 6.96 15.37 -10.22
C MET A 301 7.00 15.84 -8.77
N MET A 302 8.11 16.48 -8.35
CA MET A 302 8.25 17.00 -7.00
C MET A 302 7.16 18.02 -6.66
N ASP A 303 6.87 18.95 -7.58
CA ASP A 303 5.83 19.98 -7.38
C ASP A 303 4.41 19.42 -7.21
N ARG A 304 4.14 18.25 -7.78
CA ARG A 304 2.78 17.67 -7.80
C ARG A 304 2.57 16.52 -6.83
N LEU A 305 3.64 15.87 -6.41
CA LEU A 305 3.53 14.63 -5.64
C LEU A 305 4.03 14.76 -4.21
N VAL A 306 4.77 15.85 -3.87
CA VAL A 306 5.31 16.04 -2.53
C VAL A 306 4.66 17.24 -1.87
N LEU A 307 3.95 16.99 -0.79
CA LEU A 307 3.48 18.04 0.11
C LEU A 307 4.62 18.37 1.09
N HIS A 308 5.00 19.65 1.20
CA HIS A 308 6.08 20.04 2.10
C HIS A 308 5.88 21.45 2.64
N GLY A 309 6.30 21.67 3.88
CA GLY A 309 6.18 22.96 4.55
C GLY A 309 6.24 22.86 6.05
N GLY A 310 6.07 24.00 6.71
CA GLY A 310 5.67 24.04 8.11
C GLY A 310 4.27 23.50 8.30
N VAL A 311 3.85 23.33 9.55
CA VAL A 311 2.57 22.71 9.90
C VAL A 311 1.38 23.36 9.17
N ASP A 312 1.24 24.70 9.21
CA ASP A 312 0.10 25.41 8.60
C ASP A 312 0.03 25.15 7.10
N LYS A 313 1.17 25.23 6.40
CA LYS A 313 1.26 25.01 4.96
C LYS A 313 0.87 23.57 4.57
N VAL A 314 1.29 22.57 5.35
CA VAL A 314 0.94 21.18 5.07
C VAL A 314 -0.54 20.89 5.37
N VAL A 315 -1.11 21.51 6.41
CA VAL A 315 -2.56 21.47 6.68
C VAL A 315 -3.34 21.97 5.45
N ASP A 316 -2.98 23.15 4.93
CA ASP A 316 -3.65 23.75 3.76
C ASP A 316 -3.51 22.84 2.51
N GLN A 317 -2.34 22.25 2.30
CA GLN A 317 -2.09 21.35 1.17
C GLN A 317 -2.94 20.06 1.28
N ILE A 318 -3.10 19.47 2.47
CA ILE A 318 -3.94 18.28 2.68
C ILE A 318 -5.43 18.63 2.48
N LEU A 319 -5.90 19.77 2.97
CA LEU A 319 -7.25 20.24 2.74
C LEU A 319 -7.51 20.47 1.24
N LYS A 320 -6.56 21.08 0.54
CA LYS A 320 -6.61 21.25 -0.91
C LYS A 320 -6.65 19.94 -1.68
N LEU A 321 -5.85 18.95 -1.25
CA LEU A 321 -5.87 17.60 -1.80
C LEU A 321 -7.27 16.99 -1.63
N ARG A 322 -7.87 17.10 -0.43
CA ARG A 322 -9.21 16.59 -0.15
C ARG A 322 -10.30 17.29 -0.99
N GLU A 323 -10.20 18.59 -1.17
CA GLU A 323 -11.10 19.35 -2.06
C GLU A 323 -11.04 18.83 -3.51
N THR A 324 -9.84 18.54 -4.00
CA THR A 324 -9.61 18.10 -5.39
C THR A 324 -9.97 16.63 -5.61
N ALA A 325 -9.51 15.75 -4.72
CA ALA A 325 -9.67 14.30 -4.85
C ALA A 325 -11.05 13.80 -4.44
N GLY A 326 -11.62 14.37 -3.37
CA GLY A 326 -12.87 13.92 -2.76
C GLY A 326 -12.70 13.44 -1.31
N PRO A 327 -13.73 12.85 -0.72
CA PRO A 327 -13.81 12.59 0.71
C PRO A 327 -13.08 11.29 1.11
N PHE A 328 -11.76 11.28 1.09
CA PHE A 328 -11.00 10.13 1.61
C PHE A 328 -10.94 10.16 3.15
N GLY A 329 -10.97 8.96 3.75
CA GLY A 329 -11.01 8.80 5.20
C GLY A 329 -9.63 8.62 5.84
N GLU A 330 -8.59 8.42 5.02
CA GLU A 330 -7.26 8.20 5.51
C GLU A 330 -6.18 8.75 4.57
N ILE A 331 -5.20 9.46 5.13
CA ILE A 331 -3.98 9.82 4.43
C ILE A 331 -2.86 8.92 4.89
N VAL A 332 -2.19 8.28 3.92
CA VAL A 332 -1.08 7.36 4.17
C VAL A 332 0.22 8.06 3.86
N TYR A 333 1.08 8.17 4.87
CA TYR A 333 2.38 8.81 4.84
C TYR A 333 3.46 7.80 4.40
N PRO A 334 4.04 7.91 3.19
CA PRO A 334 5.13 7.03 2.78
C PRO A 334 6.42 7.39 3.50
N GLY A 335 7.05 6.39 4.10
CA GLY A 335 8.40 6.49 4.63
C GLY A 335 9.42 6.69 3.52
N MET A 336 10.47 7.46 3.81
CA MET A 336 11.63 7.68 2.96
C MET A 336 12.88 7.16 3.64
N ASP A 337 13.96 6.96 2.87
CA ASP A 337 15.27 6.59 3.42
C ASP A 337 15.70 7.58 4.52
N TRP A 338 16.21 7.08 5.63
CA TRP A 338 16.60 7.93 6.77
C TRP A 338 17.98 8.59 6.57
N VAL A 339 18.06 9.46 5.57
CA VAL A 339 19.25 10.31 5.34
C VAL A 339 19.54 11.20 6.56
N ASP A 340 18.47 11.72 7.18
CA ASP A 340 18.50 12.42 8.45
C ASP A 340 17.36 11.90 9.35
N GLU A 341 17.71 10.97 10.22
CA GLU A 341 16.74 10.33 11.12
C GLU A 341 15.98 11.32 12.00
N LYS A 342 16.64 12.39 12.46
CA LYS A 342 15.99 13.39 13.33
C LYS A 342 14.91 14.15 12.58
N LEU A 343 15.20 14.58 11.35
CA LEU A 343 14.22 15.25 10.51
C LEU A 343 13.09 14.32 10.11
N ALA A 344 13.39 13.05 9.75
CA ALA A 344 12.38 12.06 9.40
C ALA A 344 11.41 11.80 10.57
N ARG A 345 11.94 11.52 11.77
CA ARG A 345 11.13 11.33 12.99
C ARG A 345 10.34 12.58 13.35
N ARG A 346 10.96 13.78 13.27
CA ARG A 346 10.27 15.03 13.56
C ARG A 346 9.11 15.28 12.62
N SER A 347 9.26 14.96 11.32
CA SER A 347 8.16 15.05 10.36
C SER A 347 6.99 14.14 10.72
N MET A 348 7.25 12.88 11.07
CA MET A 348 6.21 11.95 11.53
C MET A 348 5.50 12.45 12.79
N GLN A 349 6.25 12.99 13.75
CA GLN A 349 5.72 13.56 14.98
C GLN A 349 4.82 14.76 14.68
N LEU A 350 5.27 15.72 13.88
CA LEU A 350 4.48 16.90 13.49
C LEU A 350 3.22 16.51 12.74
N MET A 351 3.29 15.48 11.88
CA MET A 351 2.08 14.94 11.23
C MET A 351 1.05 14.46 12.24
N ALA A 352 1.47 13.64 13.21
CA ALA A 352 0.57 13.04 14.19
C ALA A 352 0.02 14.06 15.20
N GLU A 353 0.90 14.89 15.76
CA GLU A 353 0.59 15.75 16.91
C GLU A 353 0.02 17.12 16.52
N GLU A 354 0.37 17.64 15.34
CA GLU A 354 0.01 19.00 14.94
C GLU A 354 -0.87 19.04 13.66
N VAL A 355 -0.42 18.40 12.59
CA VAL A 355 -1.11 18.49 11.28
C VAL A 355 -2.45 17.78 11.32
N MET A 356 -2.49 16.52 11.71
CA MET A 356 -3.73 15.73 11.67
C MET A 356 -4.83 16.26 12.59
N PRO A 357 -4.54 16.72 13.83
CA PRO A 357 -5.57 17.35 14.66
C PRO A 357 -6.19 18.61 14.01
N ARG A 358 -5.38 19.43 13.35
CA ARG A 358 -5.87 20.65 12.67
C ARG A 358 -6.66 20.34 11.41
N VAL A 359 -6.21 19.36 10.63
CA VAL A 359 -6.96 18.87 9.47
C VAL A 359 -8.33 18.32 9.92
N ASN A 360 -8.36 17.50 10.97
CA ASN A 360 -9.59 16.92 11.50
C ASN A 360 -10.55 17.98 12.02
N ALA A 361 -10.04 18.98 12.75
CA ALA A 361 -10.86 20.11 13.19
C ALA A 361 -11.46 20.89 12.00
N ALA A 362 -10.67 21.09 10.92
CA ALA A 362 -11.13 21.80 9.73
C ALA A 362 -12.21 21.05 8.93
N ILE A 363 -12.20 19.72 8.96
CA ILE A 363 -13.22 18.89 8.28
C ILE A 363 -14.38 18.46 9.20
N GLY A 364 -14.41 18.93 10.44
CA GLY A 364 -15.49 18.67 11.40
C GLY A 364 -15.46 17.26 12.02
N GLN A 365 -14.28 16.69 12.19
CA GLN A 365 -14.04 15.36 12.81
C GLN A 365 -13.25 15.45 14.11
#